data_9f01b5db94a6a38d3867903632fcdaad
#
_entry.id   9f01b5db94a6a38d3867903632fcdaad
#
_cell.length_a   1.000
_cell.length_b   1.000
_cell.length_c   1.000
_cell.angle_alpha   90.00
_cell.angle_beta   90.00
_cell.angle_gamma   90.00
#
_symmetry.space_group_name_H-M   'P 1'
#
loop_
_entity.id
_entity.type
_entity.pdbx_description
1 polymer ?
#
loop_
_entity_poly.entity_id
_entity_poly.type
_entity_poly.pdbx_seq_one_letter_code
_entity_poly.pdbx_strand_id
1 'polypeptide(L)'
;MSLDGMIIWRPWSEKEDRRPGSSKLHMDQNPAKKPGFHCIQGMLPLYPVTPSVGGTMVVPRSHLMQAELLSRHKNMSREPDRDYRVINPCDPLQGQEVLVPLMPGDLLLWDSRLVHCGRVGPGIDDVNTSTLARASMCVTMGPRDKASREVLTRRKNAVTEGWAFSHWPWEARGSVGQVSAEQRAKYRAPQLSEDQMKLVGWDVSAL
;
A
#
# COMPACT_ATOMS: atom_id res chain seq x y z
N MET A 1 12.74 2.44 0.25
CA MET A 1 11.34 2.83 -0.04
C MET A 1 10.76 1.88 -1.08
N SER A 2 9.48 1.53 -1.01
CA SER A 2 8.82 0.73 -2.05
C SER A 2 8.66 1.50 -3.37
N LEU A 3 8.45 0.78 -4.45
CA LEU A 3 7.98 1.30 -5.74
C LEU A 3 6.54 0.81 -5.94
N ASP A 4 5.68 1.24 -5.03
CA ASP A 4 4.31 0.76 -4.92
C ASP A 4 3.34 1.51 -5.83
N GLY A 5 2.09 1.08 -5.81
CA GLY A 5 1.03 1.65 -6.63
C GLY A 5 0.39 2.90 -6.04
N MET A 6 -0.47 3.48 -6.82
CA MET A 6 -1.36 4.58 -6.43
C MET A 6 -2.80 4.07 -6.37
N ILE A 7 -3.54 4.49 -5.35
CA ILE A 7 -4.99 4.26 -5.25
C ILE A 7 -5.69 5.48 -5.82
N ILE A 8 -6.50 5.26 -6.87
CA ILE A 8 -7.24 6.33 -7.54
C ILE A 8 -8.72 5.94 -7.57
N TRP A 9 -9.58 6.84 -7.09
CA TRP A 9 -11.03 6.73 -7.20
C TRP A 9 -11.60 7.87 -8.02
N ARG A 10 -12.45 7.53 -8.97
CA ARG A 10 -13.27 8.50 -9.70
C ARG A 10 -14.50 8.85 -8.88
N PRO A 11 -15.11 10.03 -9.07
CA PRO A 11 -16.42 10.33 -8.49
C PRO A 11 -17.45 9.30 -8.93
N TRP A 12 -18.29 8.84 -8.01
CA TRP A 12 -19.35 7.86 -8.27
C TRP A 12 -20.77 8.39 -8.01
N SER A 13 -20.91 9.64 -7.58
CA SER A 13 -22.20 10.30 -7.37
C SER A 13 -23.09 10.32 -8.62
N GLU A 14 -22.49 10.38 -9.81
CA GLU A 14 -23.23 10.37 -11.07
C GLU A 14 -23.39 8.97 -11.70
N LYS A 15 -22.51 8.04 -11.35
CA LYS A 15 -22.48 6.68 -11.91
C LYS A 15 -22.08 5.70 -10.82
N GLU A 16 -23.07 5.03 -10.24
CA GLU A 16 -22.87 4.03 -9.18
C GLU A 16 -21.94 2.88 -9.62
N ASP A 17 -21.89 2.55 -10.92
CA ASP A 17 -20.97 1.57 -11.48
C ASP A 17 -19.49 1.94 -11.32
N ARG A 18 -19.18 3.21 -11.02
CA ARG A 18 -17.82 3.69 -10.72
C ARG A 18 -17.44 3.63 -9.25
N ARG A 19 -18.41 3.27 -8.38
CA ARG A 19 -18.15 3.17 -6.96
C ARG A 19 -17.11 2.09 -6.69
N PRO A 20 -15.96 2.43 -6.08
CA PRO A 20 -14.95 1.43 -5.78
C PRO A 20 -15.44 0.48 -4.67
N GLY A 21 -14.93 -0.74 -4.67
CA GLY A 21 -15.16 -1.67 -3.57
C GLY A 21 -14.32 -1.32 -2.34
N SER A 22 -14.89 -1.48 -1.15
CA SER A 22 -14.11 -1.46 0.09
C SER A 22 -13.28 -2.73 0.22
N SER A 23 -12.05 -2.63 0.69
CA SER A 23 -11.25 -3.82 1.01
C SER A 23 -11.71 -4.42 2.34
N LYS A 24 -11.54 -5.74 2.47
CA LYS A 24 -11.75 -6.43 3.73
C LYS A 24 -10.66 -6.03 4.72
N LEU A 25 -10.99 -6.10 6.01
CA LEU A 25 -10.01 -5.92 7.08
C LEU A 25 -8.90 -6.97 6.93
N HIS A 26 -7.64 -6.54 6.91
CA HIS A 26 -6.50 -7.40 6.59
C HIS A 26 -5.20 -6.91 7.23
N MET A 27 -4.20 -7.76 7.16
CA MET A 27 -2.79 -7.43 7.37
C MET A 27 -2.03 -7.69 6.07
N ASP A 28 -1.06 -6.86 5.78
CA ASP A 28 -0.12 -7.09 4.68
C ASP A 28 1.08 -7.93 5.11
N GLN A 29 1.32 -8.05 6.40
CA GLN A 29 2.36 -8.89 6.97
C GLN A 29 1.75 -10.15 7.61
N ASN A 30 2.00 -11.31 7.00
CA ASN A 30 1.65 -12.59 7.62
C ASN A 30 2.58 -12.88 8.79
N PRO A 31 2.09 -12.89 10.05
CA PRO A 31 2.94 -13.11 11.22
C PRO A 31 3.56 -14.51 11.28
N ALA A 32 3.00 -15.50 10.59
CA ALA A 32 3.60 -16.84 10.48
C ALA A 32 4.85 -16.84 9.58
N LYS A 33 4.89 -15.97 8.57
CA LYS A 33 6.01 -15.87 7.62
C LYS A 33 7.03 -14.82 8.07
N LYS A 34 6.54 -13.71 8.56
CA LYS A 34 7.33 -12.53 8.95
C LYS A 34 6.99 -12.16 10.40
N PRO A 35 7.51 -12.90 11.40
CA PRO A 35 7.26 -12.56 12.80
C PRO A 35 7.98 -11.26 13.19
N GLY A 36 7.38 -10.50 14.09
CA GLY A 36 7.96 -9.24 14.58
C GLY A 36 7.85 -8.07 13.60
N PHE A 37 8.55 -6.99 13.90
CA PHE A 37 8.54 -5.76 13.10
C PHE A 37 9.44 -5.87 11.87
N HIS A 38 8.93 -5.54 10.71
CA HIS A 38 9.65 -5.62 9.44
C HIS A 38 9.83 -4.28 8.74
N CYS A 39 8.80 -3.46 8.68
CA CYS A 39 8.83 -2.18 7.97
C CYS A 39 7.76 -1.20 8.46
N ILE A 40 7.89 0.04 8.04
CA ILE A 40 6.86 1.06 8.16
C ILE A 40 6.13 1.16 6.81
N GLN A 41 4.83 1.02 6.83
CA GLN A 41 3.96 1.32 5.70
C GLN A 41 3.42 2.74 5.82
N GLY A 42 3.07 3.32 4.71
CA GLY A 42 2.53 4.68 4.70
C GLY A 42 1.61 4.97 3.52
N MET A 43 0.90 6.06 3.66
CA MET A 43 -0.02 6.59 2.67
C MET A 43 0.15 8.10 2.59
N LEU A 44 0.46 8.60 1.41
CA LEU A 44 0.51 10.02 1.08
C LEU A 44 -0.75 10.39 0.30
N PRO A 45 -1.72 11.10 0.89
CA PRO A 45 -2.91 11.56 0.20
C PRO A 45 -2.58 12.76 -0.69
N LEU A 46 -3.10 12.77 -1.91
CA LEU A 46 -3.08 13.91 -2.84
C LEU A 46 -4.41 14.64 -2.87
N TYR A 47 -5.45 14.06 -2.27
CA TYR A 47 -6.79 14.61 -2.07
C TYR A 47 -7.22 14.37 -0.62
N PRO A 48 -8.12 15.21 -0.07
CA PRO A 48 -8.60 15.03 1.30
C PRO A 48 -9.22 13.65 1.53
N VAL A 49 -8.88 13.02 2.63
CA VAL A 49 -9.52 11.80 3.14
C VAL A 49 -10.53 12.20 4.19
N THR A 50 -11.81 12.07 3.87
CA THR A 50 -12.93 12.49 4.71
C THR A 50 -13.92 11.33 4.94
N PRO A 51 -14.80 11.42 5.93
CA PRO A 51 -15.84 10.39 6.12
C PRO A 51 -16.73 10.18 4.90
N SER A 52 -17.01 11.20 4.11
CA SER A 52 -17.84 11.09 2.89
C SER A 52 -17.12 10.37 1.75
N VAL A 53 -15.83 10.60 1.56
CA VAL A 53 -15.02 9.90 0.55
C VAL A 53 -14.61 8.52 1.02
N GLY A 54 -14.27 8.38 2.27
CA GLY A 54 -13.60 7.21 2.81
C GLY A 54 -12.08 7.29 2.65
N GLY A 55 -11.40 6.21 2.97
CA GLY A 55 -9.95 6.15 2.94
C GLY A 55 -9.39 4.97 3.71
N THR A 56 -8.19 5.14 4.23
CA THR A 56 -7.54 4.12 5.07
C THR A 56 -8.15 4.12 6.46
N MET A 57 -8.64 2.95 6.85
CA MET A 57 -9.09 2.67 8.21
C MET A 57 -8.09 1.75 8.90
N VAL A 58 -7.87 1.96 10.17
CA VAL A 58 -6.92 1.18 10.98
C VAL A 58 -7.60 0.65 12.23
N VAL A 59 -7.19 -0.54 12.70
CA VAL A 59 -7.56 -1.03 14.02
C VAL A 59 -6.43 -0.63 14.99
N PRO A 60 -6.64 0.36 15.86
CA PRO A 60 -5.60 0.86 16.75
C PRO A 60 -5.00 -0.26 17.59
N ARG A 61 -3.68 -0.26 17.77
CA ARG A 61 -2.91 -1.22 18.59
C ARG A 61 -2.90 -2.67 18.10
N SER A 62 -3.56 -3.00 17.01
CA SER A 62 -3.60 -4.38 16.48
C SER A 62 -2.23 -4.94 16.07
N HIS A 63 -1.25 -4.09 15.79
CA HIS A 63 0.14 -4.49 15.55
C HIS A 63 0.79 -5.23 16.74
N LEU A 64 0.25 -5.07 17.95
CA LEU A 64 0.72 -5.77 19.16
C LEU A 64 0.10 -7.17 19.29
N MET A 65 -0.89 -7.51 18.48
CA MET A 65 -1.72 -8.71 18.62
C MET A 65 -1.28 -9.86 17.71
N GLN A 66 -0.07 -9.87 17.17
CA GLN A 66 0.37 -10.89 16.21
C GLN A 66 0.19 -12.33 16.70
N ALA A 67 0.61 -12.63 17.92
CA ALA A 67 0.50 -13.99 18.50
C ALA A 67 -0.97 -14.40 18.66
N GLU A 68 -1.81 -13.48 19.12
CA GLU A 68 -3.25 -13.71 19.28
C GLU A 68 -3.95 -13.92 17.92
N LEU A 69 -3.62 -13.09 16.93
CA LEU A 69 -4.14 -13.23 15.57
C LEU A 69 -3.73 -14.56 14.93
N LEU A 70 -2.50 -15.02 15.13
CA LEU A 70 -2.06 -16.34 14.69
C LEU A 70 -2.86 -17.45 15.34
N SER A 71 -3.15 -17.36 16.63
CA SER A 71 -3.92 -18.39 17.35
C SER A 71 -5.37 -18.46 16.87
N ARG A 72 -5.98 -17.30 16.54
CA ARG A 72 -7.35 -17.23 16.04
C ARG A 72 -7.47 -17.59 14.55
N HIS A 73 -6.46 -17.30 13.74
CA HIS A 73 -6.46 -17.47 12.29
C HIS A 73 -5.49 -18.56 11.84
N LYS A 74 -5.82 -19.82 12.10
CA LYS A 74 -4.97 -21.00 11.77
C LYS A 74 -4.61 -21.10 10.27
N ASN A 75 -5.39 -20.51 9.38
CA ASN A 75 -5.09 -20.44 7.97
C ASN A 75 -3.84 -19.59 7.65
N MET A 76 -3.44 -18.67 8.52
CA MET A 76 -2.21 -17.90 8.35
C MET A 76 -0.97 -18.77 8.32
N SER A 77 -0.94 -19.83 9.16
CA SER A 77 0.14 -20.80 9.19
C SER A 77 0.09 -21.80 8.03
N ARG A 78 -1.09 -22.05 7.46
CA ARG A 78 -1.27 -23.02 6.36
C ARG A 78 -0.84 -22.50 4.99
N GLU A 79 -0.80 -21.19 4.81
CA GLU A 79 -0.37 -20.55 3.56
C GLU A 79 0.80 -19.58 3.84
N PRO A 80 1.98 -20.11 4.23
CA PRO A 80 3.10 -19.26 4.66
C PRO A 80 3.63 -18.36 3.54
N ASP A 81 3.37 -18.71 2.27
CA ASP A 81 3.87 -17.94 1.12
C ASP A 81 3.09 -16.66 0.84
N ARG A 82 1.92 -16.50 1.44
CA ARG A 82 1.10 -15.29 1.30
C ARG A 82 1.33 -14.31 2.44
N ASP A 83 1.68 -13.09 2.12
CA ASP A 83 1.79 -11.99 3.09
C ASP A 83 0.43 -11.38 3.43
N TYR A 84 -0.37 -11.06 2.41
CA TYR A 84 -1.72 -10.52 2.58
C TYR A 84 -2.64 -11.51 3.28
N ARG A 85 -3.22 -11.11 4.43
CA ARG A 85 -4.08 -11.95 5.26
C ARG A 85 -5.36 -11.23 5.67
N VAL A 86 -6.47 -11.72 5.14
CA VAL A 86 -7.80 -11.21 5.51
C VAL A 86 -8.16 -11.68 6.92
N ILE A 87 -8.66 -10.76 7.72
CA ILE A 87 -9.21 -11.02 9.05
C ILE A 87 -10.60 -11.66 8.89
N ASN A 88 -10.86 -12.71 9.64
CA ASN A 88 -12.15 -13.41 9.58
C ASN A 88 -13.31 -12.44 9.85
N PRO A 89 -14.41 -12.52 9.09
CA PRO A 89 -15.59 -11.68 9.34
C PRO A 89 -16.19 -11.81 10.76
N CYS A 90 -15.94 -12.92 11.45
CA CYS A 90 -16.39 -13.13 12.83
C CYS A 90 -15.31 -12.76 13.88
N ASP A 91 -14.17 -12.19 13.47
CA ASP A 91 -13.13 -11.79 14.42
C ASP A 91 -13.58 -10.57 15.24
N PRO A 92 -13.27 -10.52 16.56
CA PRO A 92 -13.61 -9.37 17.41
C PRO A 92 -13.06 -8.02 16.95
N LEU A 93 -12.08 -8.00 16.06
CA LEU A 93 -11.55 -6.74 15.49
C LEU A 93 -12.48 -6.10 14.44
N GLN A 94 -13.47 -6.85 13.95
CA GLN A 94 -14.46 -6.28 13.01
C GLN A 94 -15.29 -5.20 13.72
N GLY A 95 -15.42 -4.03 13.09
CA GLY A 95 -16.12 -2.89 13.65
C GLY A 95 -15.28 -2.01 14.61
N GLN A 96 -14.02 -2.39 14.87
CA GLN A 96 -13.10 -1.57 15.68
C GLN A 96 -12.21 -0.64 14.83
N GLU A 97 -12.32 -0.73 13.51
CA GLU A 97 -11.55 0.11 12.62
C GLU A 97 -12.04 1.56 12.65
N VAL A 98 -11.09 2.48 12.66
CA VAL A 98 -11.34 3.93 12.63
C VAL A 98 -10.76 4.53 11.36
N LEU A 99 -11.49 5.45 10.73
CA LEU A 99 -10.97 6.22 9.61
C LEU A 99 -9.89 7.17 10.10
N VAL A 100 -8.80 7.28 9.34
CA VAL A 100 -7.77 8.29 9.56
C VAL A 100 -8.02 9.44 8.58
N PRO A 101 -8.60 10.57 9.04
CA PRO A 101 -8.74 11.75 8.20
C PRO A 101 -7.37 12.34 7.88
N LEU A 102 -7.18 12.75 6.63
CA LEU A 102 -5.89 13.27 6.14
C LEU A 102 -6.14 14.39 5.15
N MET A 103 -5.25 15.36 5.12
CA MET A 103 -5.22 16.43 4.12
C MET A 103 -4.06 16.19 3.13
N PRO A 104 -4.13 16.74 1.92
CA PRO A 104 -2.99 16.73 1.01
C PRO A 104 -1.74 17.31 1.68
N GLY A 105 -0.64 16.57 1.65
CA GLY A 105 0.60 16.92 2.34
C GLY A 105 0.83 16.20 3.66
N ASP A 106 -0.21 15.61 4.26
CA ASP A 106 -0.01 14.70 5.40
C ASP A 106 0.67 13.41 4.95
N LEU A 107 1.31 12.74 5.88
CA LEU A 107 1.85 11.39 5.68
C LEU A 107 1.40 10.48 6.82
N LEU A 108 0.47 9.59 6.54
CA LEU A 108 0.11 8.53 7.46
C LEU A 108 1.18 7.44 7.44
N LEU A 109 1.69 7.09 8.62
CA LEU A 109 2.64 5.99 8.79
C LEU A 109 2.11 4.98 9.80
N TRP A 110 2.31 3.69 9.53
CA TRP A 110 1.95 2.61 10.45
C TRP A 110 2.91 1.42 10.38
N ASP A 111 2.94 0.69 11.45
CA ASP A 111 3.66 -0.58 11.56
C ASP A 111 3.05 -1.61 10.59
N SER A 112 3.88 -2.32 9.82
CA SER A 112 3.42 -3.31 8.83
C SER A 112 2.55 -4.44 9.38
N ARG A 113 2.54 -4.62 10.71
CA ARG A 113 1.70 -5.59 11.42
C ARG A 113 0.28 -5.10 11.70
N LEU A 114 0.00 -3.81 11.43
CA LEU A 114 -1.30 -3.20 11.75
C LEU A 114 -2.41 -3.79 10.89
N VAL A 115 -3.51 -4.15 11.53
CA VAL A 115 -4.75 -4.52 10.83
C VAL A 115 -5.41 -3.26 10.29
N HIS A 116 -5.71 -3.26 9.01
CA HIS A 116 -6.25 -2.09 8.32
C HIS A 116 -7.13 -2.49 7.14
N CYS A 117 -7.79 -1.51 6.53
CA CYS A 117 -8.52 -1.69 5.28
C CYS A 117 -8.69 -0.35 4.54
N GLY A 118 -9.11 -0.42 3.28
CA GLY A 118 -9.64 0.72 2.55
C GLY A 118 -11.17 0.70 2.60
N ARG A 119 -11.79 1.76 3.10
CA ARG A 119 -13.25 1.90 3.15
C ARG A 119 -13.70 3.01 2.22
N VAL A 120 -14.71 2.71 1.40
CA VAL A 120 -15.38 3.71 0.57
C VAL A 120 -16.48 4.35 1.41
N GLY A 121 -16.51 5.66 1.44
CA GLY A 121 -17.55 6.42 2.12
C GLY A 121 -18.89 6.41 1.39
N PRO A 122 -19.93 7.03 1.96
CA PRO A 122 -21.28 7.06 1.37
C PRO A 122 -21.34 7.79 0.03
N GLY A 123 -20.40 8.65 -0.25
CA GLY A 123 -20.36 9.46 -1.48
C GLY A 123 -20.22 10.93 -1.14
N ILE A 124 -20.04 11.73 -2.18
CA ILE A 124 -19.83 13.15 -2.06
C ILE A 124 -20.96 13.82 -2.84
N ASP A 125 -21.83 14.50 -2.16
CA ASP A 125 -22.95 15.21 -2.77
C ASP A 125 -22.50 16.44 -3.58
N ASP A 126 -21.27 16.96 -3.33
CA ASP A 126 -20.74 18.22 -3.87
C ASP A 126 -19.41 18.11 -4.63
N VAL A 127 -19.00 16.94 -5.12
CA VAL A 127 -17.75 16.88 -5.86
C VAL A 127 -17.93 17.37 -7.28
N ASN A 128 -17.18 18.40 -7.56
CA ASN A 128 -16.90 18.80 -8.93
C ASN A 128 -16.44 17.57 -9.73
N THR A 129 -17.31 17.10 -10.63
CA THR A 129 -17.16 15.84 -11.38
C THR A 129 -15.92 15.78 -12.27
N SER A 130 -15.19 16.90 -12.40
CA SER A 130 -13.93 17.00 -13.12
C SER A 130 -12.70 16.53 -12.32
N THR A 131 -12.83 16.29 -11.01
CA THR A 131 -11.72 15.89 -10.12
C THR A 131 -11.81 14.43 -9.70
N LEU A 132 -10.72 13.89 -9.16
CA LEU A 132 -10.72 12.58 -8.55
C LEU A 132 -11.36 12.67 -7.15
N ALA A 133 -12.10 11.63 -6.76
CA ALA A 133 -12.60 11.52 -5.40
C ALA A 133 -11.47 11.16 -4.42
N ARG A 134 -10.51 10.35 -4.86
CA ARG A 134 -9.31 10.00 -4.09
C ARG A 134 -8.12 9.79 -5.01
N ALA A 135 -6.96 10.27 -4.59
CA ALA A 135 -5.67 9.85 -5.08
C ALA A 135 -4.71 9.75 -3.89
N SER A 136 -4.07 8.61 -3.71
CA SER A 136 -3.15 8.36 -2.61
C SER A 136 -2.01 7.48 -3.07
N MET A 137 -0.79 7.84 -2.71
CA MET A 137 0.41 7.04 -2.96
C MET A 137 0.66 6.09 -1.81
N CYS A 138 0.83 4.79 -2.12
CA CYS A 138 1.31 3.82 -1.14
C CYS A 138 2.83 3.90 -1.04
N VAL A 139 3.36 3.89 0.18
CA VAL A 139 4.79 3.91 0.42
C VAL A 139 5.14 2.95 1.56
N THR A 140 6.21 2.18 1.40
CA THR A 140 6.74 1.33 2.45
C THR A 140 8.23 1.61 2.60
N MET A 141 8.65 1.78 3.85
CA MET A 141 10.03 2.02 4.21
C MET A 141 10.57 0.81 4.98
N GLY A 142 11.70 0.30 4.55
CA GLY A 142 12.37 -0.81 5.22
C GLY A 142 13.89 -0.73 5.09
N PRO A 143 14.62 -1.48 5.93
CA PRO A 143 16.08 -1.49 5.91
C PRO A 143 16.60 -1.94 4.52
N ARG A 144 17.56 -1.19 4.00
CA ARG A 144 18.15 -1.46 2.67
C ARG A 144 18.95 -2.77 2.66
N ASP A 145 19.59 -3.09 3.76
CA ASP A 145 20.43 -4.28 3.94
C ASP A 145 19.65 -5.61 3.83
N LYS A 146 18.32 -5.56 3.96
CA LYS A 146 17.47 -6.71 3.67
C LYS A 146 17.36 -7.03 2.17
N ALA A 147 17.67 -6.09 1.29
CA ALA A 147 17.57 -6.29 -0.15
C ALA A 147 18.87 -6.87 -0.71
N SER A 148 18.77 -8.00 -1.44
CA SER A 148 19.91 -8.55 -2.18
C SER A 148 20.32 -7.62 -3.33
N ARG A 149 21.56 -7.79 -3.82
CA ARG A 149 22.06 -7.05 -4.98
C ARG A 149 21.17 -7.26 -6.22
N GLU A 150 20.64 -8.47 -6.41
CA GLU A 150 19.70 -8.76 -7.49
C GLU A 150 18.40 -7.94 -7.37
N VAL A 151 17.82 -7.89 -6.17
CA VAL A 151 16.63 -7.07 -5.90
C VAL A 151 16.90 -5.60 -6.18
N LEU A 152 18.02 -5.06 -5.73
CA LEU A 152 18.39 -3.66 -5.98
C LEU A 152 18.55 -3.37 -7.49
N THR A 153 19.17 -4.28 -8.24
CA THR A 153 19.28 -4.18 -9.71
C THR A 153 17.91 -4.17 -10.38
N ARG A 154 17.00 -5.08 -9.98
CA ARG A 154 15.63 -5.12 -10.53
C ARG A 154 14.84 -3.87 -10.19
N ARG A 155 15.05 -3.28 -9.02
CA ARG A 155 14.42 -2.01 -8.61
C ARG A 155 14.91 -0.84 -9.47
N LYS A 156 16.22 -0.78 -9.78
CA LYS A 156 16.76 0.19 -10.73
C LYS A 156 16.06 0.07 -12.09
N ASN A 157 15.96 -1.14 -12.63
CA ASN A 157 15.28 -1.37 -13.89
C ASN A 157 13.78 -1.00 -13.82
N ALA A 158 13.12 -1.25 -12.68
CA ALA A 158 11.73 -0.87 -12.48
C ALA A 158 11.52 0.65 -12.61
N VAL A 159 12.41 1.47 -12.07
CA VAL A 159 12.35 2.93 -12.22
C VAL A 159 12.60 3.35 -13.66
N THR A 160 13.59 2.76 -14.33
CA THR A 160 13.92 3.12 -15.71
C THR A 160 12.88 2.69 -16.73
N GLU A 161 12.14 1.62 -16.45
CA GLU A 161 11.15 1.03 -17.35
C GLU A 161 9.69 1.24 -16.94
N GLY A 162 9.45 1.88 -15.80
CA GLY A 162 8.11 2.21 -15.32
C GLY A 162 7.35 1.03 -14.73
N TRP A 163 8.02 0.15 -14.00
CA TRP A 163 7.37 -0.97 -13.33
C TRP A 163 7.04 -0.65 -11.88
N ALA A 164 5.88 -1.11 -11.40
CA ALA A 164 5.61 -1.19 -9.98
C ALA A 164 6.31 -2.42 -9.37
N PHE A 165 6.71 -2.29 -8.12
CA PHE A 165 7.30 -3.37 -7.33
C PHE A 165 6.37 -3.70 -6.17
N SER A 166 6.58 -4.84 -5.49
CA SER A 166 5.78 -5.15 -4.31
C SER A 166 6.01 -4.09 -3.22
N HIS A 167 5.06 -3.96 -2.29
CA HIS A 167 5.25 -3.05 -1.16
C HIS A 167 6.37 -3.51 -0.20
N TRP A 168 6.93 -4.72 -0.37
CA TRP A 168 8.12 -5.18 0.33
C TRP A 168 9.38 -4.72 -0.42
N PRO A 169 10.13 -3.69 0.04
CA PRO A 169 11.23 -3.12 -0.72
C PRO A 169 12.39 -4.08 -0.99
N TRP A 170 12.49 -5.17 -0.26
CA TRP A 170 13.56 -6.18 -0.37
C TRP A 170 13.13 -7.47 -1.04
N GLU A 171 11.92 -7.55 -1.60
CA GLU A 171 11.46 -8.72 -2.34
C GLU A 171 11.47 -8.46 -3.85
N ALA A 172 11.92 -9.45 -4.61
CA ALA A 172 12.02 -9.38 -6.07
C ALA A 172 10.67 -9.55 -6.79
N ARG A 173 9.55 -9.44 -6.10
CA ARG A 173 8.22 -9.57 -6.68
C ARG A 173 7.83 -8.26 -7.36
N GLY A 174 8.06 -8.18 -8.68
CA GLY A 174 7.49 -7.11 -9.49
C GLY A 174 6.03 -7.42 -9.82
N SER A 175 5.13 -6.47 -9.65
CA SER A 175 3.86 -6.52 -10.34
C SER A 175 4.02 -5.67 -11.60
N VAL A 176 4.26 -6.34 -12.70
CA VAL A 176 4.09 -5.71 -14.00
C VAL A 176 2.57 -5.67 -14.20
N GLY A 177 1.94 -4.56 -13.89
CA GLY A 177 0.57 -4.33 -14.30
C GLY A 177 0.47 -4.58 -15.81
N GLN A 178 -0.70 -4.97 -16.31
CA GLN A 178 -0.95 -5.11 -17.73
C GLN A 178 -0.89 -3.72 -18.39
N VAL A 179 0.33 -3.25 -18.67
CA VAL A 179 0.58 -1.99 -19.36
C VAL A 179 0.74 -2.32 -20.82
N SER A 180 -0.06 -1.73 -21.69
CA SER A 180 0.04 -1.92 -23.13
C SER A 180 1.39 -1.43 -23.66
N ALA A 181 1.84 -1.96 -24.78
CA ALA A 181 3.06 -1.49 -25.45
C ALA A 181 3.02 0.02 -25.74
N GLU A 182 1.85 0.55 -26.09
CA GLU A 182 1.64 1.98 -26.33
C GLU A 182 1.81 2.80 -25.03
N GLN A 183 1.29 2.34 -23.89
CA GLN A 183 1.49 2.98 -22.60
C GLN A 183 2.95 2.97 -22.18
N ARG A 184 3.66 1.87 -22.41
CA ARG A 184 5.12 1.78 -22.17
C ARG A 184 5.91 2.75 -23.03
N ALA A 185 5.57 2.90 -24.30
CA ALA A 185 6.23 3.84 -25.19
C ALA A 185 6.10 5.30 -24.73
N LYS A 186 5.05 5.63 -23.98
CA LYS A 186 4.81 6.96 -23.39
C LYS A 186 5.55 7.19 -22.06
N TYR A 187 6.04 6.14 -21.42
CA TYR A 187 6.76 6.28 -20.16
C TYR A 187 8.06 7.06 -20.34
N ARG A 188 8.33 7.93 -19.40
CA ARG A 188 9.60 8.65 -19.32
C ARG A 188 10.13 8.44 -17.90
N ALA A 189 11.29 7.84 -17.78
CA ALA A 189 11.94 7.64 -16.50
C ALA A 189 12.17 8.99 -15.80
N PRO A 190 11.84 9.11 -14.50
CA PRO A 190 12.09 10.34 -13.77
C PRO A 190 13.59 10.57 -13.63
N GLN A 191 13.99 11.84 -13.66
CA GLN A 191 15.32 12.23 -13.22
C GLN A 191 15.32 12.28 -11.69
N LEU A 192 16.02 11.34 -11.06
CA LEU A 192 16.12 11.26 -9.62
C LEU A 192 17.34 12.02 -9.11
N SER A 193 17.20 12.74 -8.00
CA SER A 193 18.35 13.25 -7.24
C SER A 193 19.10 12.09 -6.58
N GLU A 194 20.33 12.33 -6.11
CA GLU A 194 21.11 11.32 -5.40
C GLU A 194 20.37 10.75 -4.19
N ASP A 195 19.67 11.60 -3.42
CA ASP A 195 18.90 11.15 -2.25
C ASP A 195 17.68 10.31 -2.65
N GLN A 196 17.00 10.68 -3.74
CA GLN A 196 15.91 9.86 -4.29
C GLN A 196 16.44 8.52 -4.80
N MET A 197 17.61 8.49 -5.44
CA MET A 197 18.26 7.25 -5.87
C MET A 197 18.57 6.35 -4.67
N LYS A 198 19.13 6.91 -3.57
CA LYS A 198 19.36 6.16 -2.32
C LYS A 198 18.08 5.58 -1.74
N LEU A 199 16.96 6.33 -1.76
CA LEU A 199 15.66 5.86 -1.29
C LEU A 199 15.13 4.68 -2.10
N VAL A 200 15.39 4.64 -3.38
CA VAL A 200 15.02 3.52 -4.26
C VAL A 200 15.98 2.33 -4.10
N GLY A 201 17.09 2.53 -3.43
CA GLY A 201 18.14 1.52 -3.26
C GLY A 201 19.21 1.54 -4.36
N TRP A 202 19.25 2.59 -5.14
CA TRP A 202 20.25 2.82 -6.17
C TRP A 202 21.49 3.40 -5.51
N ASP A 203 22.59 2.68 -5.52
CA ASP A 203 23.85 3.16 -4.99
C ASP A 203 24.69 3.77 -6.11
N VAL A 204 24.93 5.08 -6.01
CA VAL A 204 25.74 5.80 -7.01
C VAL A 204 27.22 5.40 -6.89
N SER A 205 27.65 4.92 -5.72
CA SER A 205 29.03 4.49 -5.46
C SER A 205 29.35 3.07 -5.93
N ALA A 206 28.34 2.32 -6.38
CA ALA A 206 28.47 0.93 -6.84
C ALA A 206 28.40 0.79 -8.37
N LEU A 207 28.48 1.89 -9.11
CA LEU A 207 28.67 1.98 -10.55
C LEU A 207 30.13 2.25 -10.85
#